data_62c44bc0903e8fd74afd58ea4d62a893
#
_entry.id   62c44bc0903e8fd74afd58ea4d62a893
#
_cell.length_a   1.000
_cell.length_b   1.000
_cell.length_c   1.000
_cell.angle_alpha   90.00
_cell.angle_beta   90.00
_cell.angle_gamma   90.00
#
_symmetry.space_group_name_H-M   'P 1'
#
loop_
_entity.id
_entity.type
_entity.pdbx_description
1 polymer ?
#
loop_
_entity_poly.entity_id
_entity_poly.type
_entity_poly.pdbx_seq_one_letter_code
_entity_poly.pdbx_strand_id
1 'polypeptide(L)'
;MRLELDEARRLTGPNLLWDHRGGILDVFIEGIDKNKVVNEWQRWVATLQTQFGWQQQTTFRLHSEGANLALSAPMDALYFACDLAELAWHCCVAELKGEAVPNWQLRLNELHEELAEELNPALIAIIEAAQKHGVSCITDDDDVSLGMGKSSQTWPVALLPALQDIQWHTYQNIPRALITGTNGK
;
A
#
# COMPACT_ATOMS: atom_id res chain seq x y z
N MET A 1 13.93 -12.29 23.16
CA MET A 1 12.94 -12.13 22.07
C MET A 1 13.11 -10.73 21.52
N ARG A 2 13.44 -10.64 20.23
CA ARG A 2 13.55 -9.38 19.47
C ARG A 2 12.37 -9.30 18.50
N LEU A 3 11.59 -8.24 18.60
CA LEU A 3 10.48 -7.90 17.69
C LEU A 3 10.61 -6.42 17.41
N GLU A 4 11.15 -6.08 16.24
CA GLU A 4 11.46 -4.70 15.87
C GLU A 4 10.93 -4.41 14.46
N LEU A 5 10.34 -3.24 14.28
CA LEU A 5 10.04 -2.68 12.98
C LEU A 5 11.32 -2.02 12.45
N ASP A 6 11.74 -2.40 11.26
CA ASP A 6 12.87 -1.79 10.56
C ASP A 6 12.38 -0.62 9.70
N GLU A 7 11.42 -0.90 8.82
CA GLU A 7 10.91 0.09 7.88
C GLU A 7 9.43 -0.18 7.52
N ALA A 8 8.68 0.90 7.28
CA ALA A 8 7.38 0.85 6.63
C ALA A 8 7.44 1.58 5.30
N ARG A 9 6.93 0.97 4.23
CA ARG A 9 7.01 1.50 2.87
C ARG A 9 5.71 1.30 2.12
N ARG A 10 5.42 2.22 1.21
CA ARG A 10 4.30 2.09 0.27
C ARG A 10 4.66 1.17 -0.89
N LEU A 11 3.72 0.33 -1.30
CA LEU A 11 3.77 -0.48 -2.52
C LEU A 11 2.82 0.13 -3.55
N THR A 12 3.33 0.82 -4.53
CA THR A 12 2.53 1.56 -5.51
C THR A 12 2.00 0.70 -6.67
N GLY A 13 2.40 -0.57 -6.74
CA GLY A 13 1.98 -1.49 -7.80
C GLY A 13 2.43 -2.93 -7.56
N PRO A 14 2.31 -3.80 -8.58
CA PRO A 14 2.80 -5.18 -8.52
C PRO A 14 4.26 -5.25 -8.09
N ASN A 15 4.59 -6.18 -7.23
CA ASN A 15 5.88 -6.31 -6.59
C ASN A 15 6.29 -7.77 -6.37
N LEU A 16 7.41 -8.01 -5.69
CA LEU A 16 7.93 -9.36 -5.49
C LEU A 16 7.15 -10.21 -4.48
N LEU A 17 6.20 -9.60 -3.74
CA LEU A 17 5.34 -10.31 -2.81
C LEU A 17 4.03 -10.73 -3.47
N TRP A 18 3.40 -9.83 -4.22
CA TRP A 18 2.08 -10.01 -4.81
C TRP A 18 1.74 -8.93 -5.86
N ASP A 19 0.55 -9.04 -6.46
CA ASP A 19 0.09 -8.11 -7.51
C ASP A 19 -0.71 -6.92 -6.96
N HIS A 20 -0.70 -6.70 -5.63
CA HIS A 20 -1.46 -5.62 -4.99
C HIS A 20 -0.57 -4.45 -4.58
N ARG A 21 -1.17 -3.25 -4.58
CA ARG A 21 -0.67 -2.05 -3.93
C ARG A 21 -0.94 -2.14 -2.43
N GLY A 22 -0.30 -1.28 -1.63
CA GLY A 22 -0.57 -1.20 -0.20
C GLY A 22 0.60 -0.69 0.62
N GLY A 23 0.61 -1.04 1.91
CA GLY A 23 1.72 -0.85 2.83
C GLY A 23 2.49 -2.15 3.06
N ILE A 24 3.79 -2.06 3.29
CA ILE A 24 4.64 -3.17 3.70
C ILE A 24 5.48 -2.77 4.90
N LEU A 25 5.60 -3.68 5.85
CA LEU A 25 6.52 -3.60 6.97
C LEU A 25 7.67 -4.59 6.78
N ASP A 26 8.89 -4.14 6.98
CA ASP A 26 10.05 -4.99 7.14
C ASP A 26 10.33 -5.13 8.65
N VAL A 27 10.29 -6.35 9.18
CA VAL A 27 10.37 -6.58 10.62
C VAL A 27 11.43 -7.63 10.98
N PHE A 28 12.16 -7.38 12.07
CA PHE A 28 13.06 -8.36 12.67
C PHE A 28 12.33 -9.20 13.72
N ILE A 29 12.49 -10.53 13.65
CA ILE A 29 11.85 -11.49 14.54
C ILE A 29 12.88 -12.52 15.02
N GLU A 30 13.22 -12.51 16.32
CA GLU A 30 14.17 -13.43 16.91
C GLU A 30 13.67 -13.96 18.25
N GLY A 31 13.95 -15.24 18.54
CA GLY A 31 13.60 -15.88 19.80
C GLY A 31 12.11 -16.21 19.98
N ILE A 32 11.36 -16.24 18.90
CA ILE A 32 9.95 -16.65 18.84
C ILE A 32 9.63 -17.25 17.46
N ASP A 33 8.61 -18.08 17.36
CA ASP A 33 8.13 -18.60 16.09
C ASP A 33 7.57 -17.46 15.20
N LYS A 34 8.16 -17.29 14.03
CA LYS A 34 7.78 -16.25 13.07
C LYS A 34 6.33 -16.40 12.58
N ASN A 35 5.84 -17.63 12.39
CA ASN A 35 4.46 -17.84 11.99
C ASN A 35 3.48 -17.38 13.09
N LYS A 36 3.83 -17.57 14.36
CA LYS A 36 3.03 -17.05 15.47
C LYS A 36 2.93 -15.53 15.42
N VAL A 37 4.03 -14.85 15.15
CA VAL A 37 4.07 -13.38 15.03
C VAL A 37 3.22 -12.91 13.86
N VAL A 38 3.38 -13.54 12.69
CA VAL A 38 2.58 -13.22 11.50
C VAL A 38 1.09 -13.39 11.73
N ASN A 39 0.68 -14.53 12.30
CA ASN A 39 -0.74 -14.81 12.59
C ASN A 39 -1.31 -13.77 13.58
N GLU A 40 -0.55 -13.37 14.56
CA GLU A 40 -0.96 -12.38 15.54
C GLU A 40 -1.08 -10.98 14.91
N TRP A 41 -0.13 -10.59 14.07
CA TRP A 41 -0.22 -9.35 13.30
C TRP A 41 -1.44 -9.34 12.38
N GLN A 42 -1.69 -10.42 11.64
CA GLN A 42 -2.87 -10.54 10.77
C GLN A 42 -4.19 -10.44 11.55
N ARG A 43 -4.24 -11.02 12.76
CA ARG A 43 -5.39 -10.90 13.65
C ARG A 43 -5.65 -9.45 14.04
N TRP A 44 -4.58 -8.69 14.36
CA TRP A 44 -4.71 -7.28 14.67
C TRP A 44 -5.12 -6.46 13.46
N VAL A 45 -4.52 -6.70 12.28
CA VAL A 45 -4.97 -6.05 11.03
C VAL A 45 -6.46 -6.28 10.80
N ALA A 46 -6.94 -7.52 10.90
CA ALA A 46 -8.36 -7.82 10.73
C ALA A 46 -9.26 -7.10 11.76
N THR A 47 -8.81 -7.00 13.02
CA THR A 47 -9.51 -6.28 14.08
C THR A 47 -9.64 -4.78 13.74
N LEU A 48 -8.54 -4.16 13.34
CA LEU A 48 -8.50 -2.73 13.02
C LEU A 48 -9.29 -2.41 11.74
N GLN A 49 -9.16 -3.21 10.69
CA GLN A 49 -9.90 -3.03 9.44
C GLN A 49 -11.43 -3.02 9.63
N THR A 50 -11.93 -3.85 10.55
CA THR A 50 -13.36 -3.95 10.84
C THR A 50 -13.94 -2.59 11.27
N GLN A 51 -13.15 -1.75 11.94
CA GLN A 51 -13.58 -0.42 12.40
C GLN A 51 -13.76 0.59 11.25
N PHE A 52 -13.07 0.36 10.12
CA PHE A 52 -13.18 1.19 8.91
C PHE A 52 -14.13 0.63 7.86
N GLY A 53 -14.69 -0.57 8.09
CA GLY A 53 -15.43 -1.28 7.06
C GLY A 53 -14.53 -1.74 5.88
N TRP A 54 -13.22 -1.83 6.10
CA TRP A 54 -12.26 -2.30 5.12
C TRP A 54 -12.21 -3.83 5.06
N GLN A 55 -11.96 -4.33 3.86
CA GLN A 55 -11.77 -5.77 3.60
C GLN A 55 -10.52 -5.97 2.73
N GLN A 56 -9.40 -5.43 3.17
CA GLN A 56 -8.14 -5.53 2.47
C GLN A 56 -7.44 -6.86 2.78
N GLN A 57 -6.64 -7.33 1.83
CA GLN A 57 -5.90 -8.58 1.95
C GLN A 57 -4.55 -8.34 2.62
N THR A 58 -4.05 -9.38 3.29
CA THR A 58 -2.68 -9.41 3.83
C THR A 58 -1.89 -10.51 3.17
N THR A 59 -0.58 -10.29 3.01
CA THR A 59 0.38 -11.32 2.64
C THR A 59 1.67 -11.14 3.43
N PHE A 60 2.54 -12.14 3.39
CA PHE A 60 3.83 -12.08 4.06
C PHE A 60 4.88 -12.94 3.36
N ARG A 61 6.15 -12.65 3.64
CA ARG A 61 7.26 -13.50 3.27
C ARG A 61 8.23 -13.60 4.45
N LEU A 62 8.49 -14.83 4.91
CA LEU A 62 9.50 -15.09 5.93
C LEU A 62 10.91 -15.09 5.32
N HIS A 63 11.87 -14.58 6.06
CA HIS A 63 13.29 -14.63 5.74
C HIS A 63 14.14 -14.94 6.98
N SER A 64 15.47 -15.05 6.85
CA SER A 64 16.37 -15.46 7.93
C SER A 64 16.22 -14.62 9.20
N GLU A 65 16.08 -13.30 9.06
CA GLU A 65 16.08 -12.34 10.18
C GLU A 65 14.68 -11.92 10.64
N GLY A 66 13.64 -12.20 9.86
CA GLY A 66 12.29 -11.76 10.22
C GLY A 66 11.24 -12.06 9.16
N ALA A 67 10.47 -11.03 8.81
CA ALA A 67 9.40 -11.11 7.81
C ALA A 67 9.18 -9.78 7.09
N ASN A 68 8.67 -9.87 5.85
CA ASN A 68 7.98 -8.78 5.20
C ASN A 68 6.48 -9.02 5.39
N LEU A 69 5.75 -8.04 5.90
CA LEU A 69 4.31 -8.10 6.18
C LEU A 69 3.60 -7.05 5.34
N ALA A 70 2.66 -7.43 4.49
CA ALA A 70 2.00 -6.48 3.61
C ALA A 70 0.48 -6.49 3.76
N LEU A 71 -0.10 -5.29 3.64
CA LEU A 71 -1.53 -5.00 3.65
C LEU A 71 -1.89 -4.31 2.34
N SER A 72 -2.88 -4.83 1.61
CA SER A 72 -3.36 -4.19 0.38
C SER A 72 -4.12 -2.90 0.68
N ALA A 73 -4.10 -1.97 -0.27
CA ALA A 73 -4.87 -0.73 -0.20
C ALA A 73 -5.15 -0.16 -1.60
N PRO A 74 -6.18 0.68 -1.77
CA PRO A 74 -6.33 1.51 -2.95
C PRO A 74 -5.20 2.55 -3.05
N MET A 75 -5.02 3.13 -4.24
CA MET A 75 -3.91 4.05 -4.52
C MET A 75 -3.96 5.33 -3.67
N ASP A 76 -5.13 5.75 -3.30
CA ASP A 76 -5.41 6.93 -2.48
C ASP A 76 -5.50 6.64 -0.98
N ALA A 77 -4.90 5.53 -0.51
CA ALA A 77 -4.84 5.15 0.90
C ALA A 77 -3.57 4.37 1.24
N LEU A 78 -2.45 4.68 0.58
CA LEU A 78 -1.19 3.96 0.76
C LEU A 78 -0.47 4.34 2.04
N TYR A 79 -0.51 5.61 2.45
CA TYR A 79 0.04 6.08 3.72
C TYR A 79 -0.76 5.49 4.87
N PHE A 80 -2.09 5.62 4.81
CA PHE A 80 -2.98 5.01 5.78
C PHE A 80 -2.73 3.50 5.94
N ALA A 81 -2.48 2.76 4.85
CA ALA A 81 -2.18 1.33 4.92
C ALA A 81 -0.88 1.03 5.67
N CYS A 82 0.15 1.87 5.53
CA CYS A 82 1.38 1.76 6.29
C CYS A 82 1.10 1.99 7.79
N ASP A 83 0.42 3.08 8.12
CA ASP A 83 0.13 3.45 9.50
C ASP A 83 -0.78 2.44 10.21
N LEU A 84 -1.77 1.88 9.49
CA LEU A 84 -2.63 0.82 10.01
C LEU A 84 -1.84 -0.48 10.26
N ALA A 85 -0.95 -0.82 9.33
CA ALA A 85 -0.08 -2.00 9.48
C ALA A 85 0.89 -1.84 10.66
N GLU A 86 1.46 -0.63 10.86
CA GLU A 86 2.31 -0.30 12.01
C GLU A 86 1.54 -0.35 13.33
N LEU A 87 0.33 0.20 13.38
CA LEU A 87 -0.51 0.12 14.58
C LEU A 87 -0.80 -1.33 14.93
N ALA A 88 -1.13 -2.17 13.94
CA ALA A 88 -1.32 -3.61 14.14
C ALA A 88 -0.04 -4.28 14.65
N TRP A 89 1.14 -3.87 14.15
CA TRP A 89 2.42 -4.38 14.62
C TRP A 89 2.68 -4.01 16.07
N HIS A 90 2.47 -2.76 16.47
CA HIS A 90 2.67 -2.32 17.85
C HIS A 90 1.75 -3.08 18.83
N CYS A 91 0.48 -3.29 18.45
CA CYS A 91 -0.45 -4.08 19.25
C CYS A 91 -0.02 -5.55 19.34
N CYS A 92 0.39 -6.15 18.22
CA CYS A 92 0.91 -7.51 18.16
C CYS A 92 2.14 -7.70 19.07
N VAL A 93 3.11 -6.80 18.99
CA VAL A 93 4.35 -6.84 19.78
C VAL A 93 4.04 -6.75 21.29
N ALA A 94 3.18 -5.82 21.68
CA ALA A 94 2.79 -5.65 23.08
C ALA A 94 2.14 -6.94 23.63
N GLU A 95 1.20 -7.52 22.89
CA GLU A 95 0.51 -8.75 23.31
C GLU A 95 1.46 -9.94 23.40
N LEU A 96 2.36 -10.12 22.41
CA LEU A 96 3.34 -11.20 22.43
C LEU A 96 4.38 -11.07 23.55
N LYS A 97 4.67 -9.85 23.99
CA LYS A 97 5.54 -9.56 25.14
C LYS A 97 4.81 -9.64 26.49
N GLY A 98 3.48 -9.71 26.49
CA GLY A 98 2.66 -9.64 27.71
C GLY A 98 2.64 -8.23 28.33
N GLU A 99 2.87 -7.22 27.51
CA GLU A 99 2.80 -5.81 27.86
C GLU A 99 1.39 -5.25 27.65
N ALA A 100 1.11 -4.08 28.21
CA ALA A 100 -0.15 -3.40 27.96
C ALA A 100 -0.23 -2.97 26.48
N VAL A 101 -1.29 -3.40 25.81
CA VAL A 101 -1.55 -3.01 24.42
C VAL A 101 -1.78 -1.49 24.37
N PRO A 102 -1.18 -0.78 23.41
CA PRO A 102 -1.39 0.66 23.21
C PRO A 102 -2.87 1.02 23.12
N ASN A 103 -3.21 2.27 23.42
CA ASN A 103 -4.57 2.76 23.20
C ASN A 103 -4.83 2.92 21.68
N TRP A 104 -5.02 1.78 21.03
CA TRP A 104 -5.21 1.71 19.58
C TRP A 104 -6.50 2.42 19.13
N GLN A 105 -7.53 2.51 20.01
CA GLN A 105 -8.77 3.21 19.66
C GLN A 105 -8.55 4.71 19.44
N LEU A 106 -7.70 5.34 20.26
CA LEU A 106 -7.34 6.75 20.09
C LEU A 106 -6.59 6.95 18.77
N ARG A 107 -5.54 6.15 18.53
CA ARG A 107 -4.78 6.24 17.28
C ARG A 107 -5.64 5.94 16.05
N LEU A 108 -6.61 5.03 16.19
CA LEU A 108 -7.54 4.69 15.11
C LEU A 108 -8.43 5.87 14.71
N ASN A 109 -8.84 6.71 15.67
CA ASN A 109 -9.61 7.92 15.37
C ASN A 109 -8.77 8.95 14.60
N GLU A 110 -7.50 9.12 14.98
CA GLU A 110 -6.56 9.97 14.23
C GLU A 110 -6.37 9.47 12.81
N LEU A 111 -6.14 8.16 12.64
CA LEU A 111 -6.02 7.52 11.33
C LEU A 111 -7.28 7.67 10.47
N HIS A 112 -8.46 7.78 11.09
CA HIS A 112 -9.69 8.01 10.35
C HIS A 112 -9.73 9.42 9.74
N GLU A 113 -9.24 10.41 10.47
CA GLU A 113 -9.12 11.79 9.98
C GLU A 113 -8.06 11.87 8.87
N GLU A 114 -6.89 11.25 9.08
CA GLU A 114 -5.80 11.17 8.10
C GLU A 114 -6.26 10.50 6.79
N LEU A 115 -7.00 9.37 6.88
CA LEU A 115 -7.57 8.71 5.71
C LEU A 115 -8.53 9.62 4.92
N ALA A 116 -9.37 10.37 5.62
CA ALA A 116 -10.31 11.27 4.96
C ALA A 116 -9.61 12.37 4.13
N GLU A 117 -8.41 12.79 4.57
CA GLU A 117 -7.57 13.75 3.84
C GLU A 117 -6.83 13.10 2.66
N GLU A 118 -6.46 11.81 2.78
CA GLU A 118 -5.73 11.06 1.73
C GLU A 118 -6.65 10.63 0.58
N LEU A 119 -7.92 10.31 0.85
CA LEU A 119 -8.86 9.79 -0.15
C LEU A 119 -9.09 10.77 -1.31
N ASN A 120 -8.90 10.26 -2.54
CA ASN A 120 -9.14 10.99 -3.78
C ASN A 120 -10.00 10.16 -4.76
N PRO A 121 -11.32 10.15 -4.61
CA PRO A 121 -12.21 9.37 -5.47
C PRO A 121 -12.09 9.70 -6.96
N ALA A 122 -11.71 10.94 -7.30
CA ALA A 122 -11.50 11.34 -8.69
C ALA A 122 -10.28 10.64 -9.29
N LEU A 123 -9.19 10.52 -8.53
CA LEU A 123 -7.99 9.77 -8.94
C LEU A 123 -8.33 8.29 -9.15
N ILE A 124 -9.03 7.68 -8.20
CA ILE A 124 -9.43 6.27 -8.31
C ILE A 124 -10.30 6.03 -9.54
N ALA A 125 -11.27 6.90 -9.79
CA ALA A 125 -12.13 6.81 -10.98
C ALA A 125 -11.33 6.89 -12.29
N ILE A 126 -10.30 7.75 -12.36
CA ILE A 126 -9.41 7.84 -13.53
C ILE A 126 -8.58 6.57 -13.69
N ILE A 127 -8.01 6.03 -12.61
CA ILE A 127 -7.22 4.79 -12.65
C ILE A 127 -8.06 3.61 -13.15
N GLU A 128 -9.27 3.46 -12.64
CA GLU A 128 -10.21 2.41 -13.07
C GLU A 128 -10.65 2.57 -14.51
N ALA A 129 -10.94 3.80 -14.94
CA ALA A 129 -11.30 4.08 -16.32
C ALA A 129 -10.12 3.80 -17.27
N ALA A 130 -8.90 4.19 -16.90
CA ALA A 130 -7.70 3.88 -17.68
C ALA A 130 -7.52 2.37 -17.87
N GLN A 131 -7.73 1.59 -16.81
CA GLN A 131 -7.69 0.13 -16.88
C GLN A 131 -8.76 -0.44 -17.82
N LYS A 132 -10.00 0.05 -17.75
CA LYS A 132 -11.10 -0.36 -18.63
C LYS A 132 -10.83 -0.05 -20.11
N HIS A 133 -10.16 1.07 -20.38
CA HIS A 133 -9.77 1.47 -21.74
C HIS A 133 -8.44 0.87 -22.20
N GLY A 134 -7.76 0.08 -21.36
CA GLY A 134 -6.45 -0.49 -21.66
C GLY A 134 -5.35 0.56 -21.80
N VAL A 135 -5.51 1.73 -21.21
CA VAL A 135 -4.55 2.83 -21.22
C VAL A 135 -3.63 2.72 -20.03
N SER A 136 -2.31 2.88 -20.25
CA SER A 136 -1.35 2.94 -19.15
C SER A 136 -1.62 4.16 -18.29
N CYS A 137 -1.69 3.97 -16.98
CA CYS A 137 -1.81 5.01 -15.97
C CYS A 137 -0.61 4.90 -15.03
N ILE A 138 0.12 6.00 -14.86
CA ILE A 138 1.22 6.12 -13.90
C ILE A 138 0.87 7.29 -12.99
N THR A 139 0.98 7.10 -11.70
CA THR A 139 0.74 8.16 -10.72
C THR A 139 1.77 8.08 -9.59
N ASP A 140 2.08 9.24 -9.05
CA ASP A 140 2.79 9.43 -7.80
C ASP A 140 1.97 10.37 -6.88
N ASP A 141 2.61 11.01 -5.91
CA ASP A 141 1.94 11.87 -4.94
C ASP A 141 1.46 13.19 -5.56
N ASP A 142 2.13 13.66 -6.60
CA ASP A 142 1.90 14.98 -7.21
C ASP A 142 1.14 14.90 -8.54
N ASP A 143 1.41 13.87 -9.35
CA ASP A 143 0.98 13.82 -10.73
C ASP A 143 0.32 12.48 -11.12
N VAL A 144 -0.59 12.53 -12.09
CA VAL A 144 -1.12 11.37 -12.81
C VAL A 144 -0.89 11.53 -14.31
N SER A 145 -0.34 10.50 -14.93
CA SER A 145 -0.07 10.45 -16.38
C SER A 145 -0.86 9.33 -17.04
N LEU A 146 -1.55 9.64 -18.12
CA LEU A 146 -2.23 8.68 -18.99
C LEU A 146 -1.49 8.51 -20.31
N GLY A 147 -1.43 7.27 -20.81
CA GLY A 147 -0.72 6.92 -22.05
C GLY A 147 0.79 6.91 -21.90
N MET A 148 1.48 6.78 -23.03
CA MET A 148 2.93 6.66 -23.09
C MET A 148 3.53 7.47 -24.23
N GLY A 149 4.78 7.96 -24.04
CA GLY A 149 5.54 8.66 -25.05
C GLY A 149 4.87 9.95 -25.50
N LYS A 150 4.81 10.20 -26.82
CA LYS A 150 4.28 11.46 -27.37
C LYS A 150 2.78 11.67 -27.18
N SER A 151 2.04 10.61 -26.91
CA SER A 151 0.59 10.66 -26.64
C SER A 151 0.26 10.75 -25.16
N SER A 152 1.26 10.75 -24.27
CA SER A 152 1.00 10.88 -22.83
C SER A 152 0.56 12.29 -22.47
N GLN A 153 -0.32 12.35 -21.47
CA GLN A 153 -0.74 13.61 -20.86
C GLN A 153 -0.69 13.45 -19.35
N THR A 154 -0.21 14.50 -18.67
CA THR A 154 -0.01 14.53 -17.22
C THR A 154 -0.81 15.68 -16.62
N TRP A 155 -1.42 15.41 -15.46
CA TRP A 155 -2.12 16.42 -14.64
C TRP A 155 -1.65 16.32 -13.19
N PRO A 156 -1.59 17.46 -12.49
CA PRO A 156 -1.47 17.45 -11.06
C PRO A 156 -2.65 16.70 -10.41
N VAL A 157 -2.38 15.86 -9.41
CA VAL A 157 -3.41 15.11 -8.68
C VAL A 157 -4.45 16.06 -8.05
N ALA A 158 -4.05 17.27 -7.69
CA ALA A 158 -4.94 18.30 -7.16
C ALA A 158 -5.86 18.95 -8.24
N LEU A 159 -5.61 18.73 -9.54
CA LEU A 159 -6.30 19.39 -10.66
C LEU A 159 -6.69 18.38 -11.76
N LEU A 160 -7.31 17.28 -11.35
CA LEU A 160 -7.70 16.21 -12.26
C LEU A 160 -8.84 16.64 -13.21
N PRO A 161 -8.80 16.23 -14.49
CA PRO A 161 -9.90 16.44 -15.41
C PRO A 161 -11.11 15.58 -15.03
N ALA A 162 -12.31 16.03 -15.43
CA ALA A 162 -13.47 15.16 -15.33
C ALA A 162 -13.35 13.98 -16.31
N LEU A 163 -13.84 12.81 -15.92
CA LEU A 163 -13.72 11.58 -16.73
C LEU A 163 -14.25 11.72 -18.15
N GLN A 164 -15.31 12.50 -18.33
CA GLN A 164 -15.95 12.76 -19.63
C GLN A 164 -15.12 13.63 -20.57
N ASP A 165 -14.15 14.38 -20.03
CA ASP A 165 -13.28 15.26 -20.81
C ASP A 165 -12.02 14.53 -21.28
N ILE A 166 -11.77 13.32 -20.78
CA ILE A 166 -10.62 12.49 -21.13
C ILE A 166 -10.87 11.80 -22.48
N GLN A 167 -10.04 12.11 -23.45
CA GLN A 167 -10.12 11.54 -24.81
C GLN A 167 -9.34 10.21 -24.87
N TRP A 168 -9.89 9.14 -24.29
CA TRP A 168 -9.24 7.83 -24.13
C TRP A 168 -8.61 7.27 -25.40
N HIS A 169 -9.22 7.51 -26.58
CA HIS A 169 -8.75 7.03 -27.88
C HIS A 169 -7.45 7.70 -28.38
N THR A 170 -7.02 8.80 -27.76
CA THR A 170 -5.79 9.52 -28.14
C THR A 170 -4.54 8.91 -27.49
N TYR A 171 -4.70 8.17 -26.39
CA TYR A 171 -3.58 7.60 -25.64
C TYR A 171 -3.12 6.28 -26.27
N GLN A 172 -1.81 6.09 -26.32
CA GLN A 172 -1.19 4.88 -26.83
C GLN A 172 -0.28 4.27 -25.78
N ASN A 173 -0.23 2.94 -25.77
CA ASN A 173 0.75 2.20 -24.99
C ASN A 173 1.96 1.87 -25.86
N ILE A 174 3.14 2.09 -25.35
CA ILE A 174 4.40 1.74 -26.00
C ILE A 174 4.97 0.48 -25.34
N PRO A 175 5.46 -0.49 -26.09
CA PRO A 175 6.18 -1.64 -25.53
C PRO A 175 7.36 -1.17 -24.68
N ARG A 176 7.49 -1.73 -23.48
CA ARG A 176 8.52 -1.37 -22.51
C ARG A 176 9.35 -2.60 -22.16
N ALA A 177 10.64 -2.39 -21.98
CA ALA A 177 11.52 -3.39 -21.41
C ALA A 177 12.36 -2.75 -20.30
N LEU A 178 12.36 -3.36 -19.13
CA LEU A 178 13.23 -2.98 -18.01
C LEU A 178 14.38 -3.97 -17.95
N ILE A 179 15.61 -3.47 -18.09
CA ILE A 179 16.83 -4.26 -17.96
C ILE A 179 17.48 -3.94 -16.64
N THR A 180 17.59 -4.92 -15.75
CA THR A 180 18.26 -4.79 -14.47
C THR A 180 19.45 -5.75 -14.41
N GLY A 181 20.51 -5.37 -13.71
CA GLY A 181 21.68 -6.22 -13.51
C GLY A 181 22.85 -5.44 -12.89
N THR A 182 23.75 -6.17 -12.23
CA THR A 182 24.97 -5.60 -11.64
C THR A 182 26.10 -5.44 -12.66
N ASN A 183 26.07 -6.25 -13.75
CA ASN A 183 27.09 -6.24 -14.79
C ASN A 183 26.44 -6.06 -16.16
N GLY A 184 27.04 -5.26 -17.02
CA GLY A 184 26.64 -5.13 -18.43
C GLY A 184 25.47 -4.17 -18.73
N LYS A 185 25.33 -3.13 -17.92
CA LYS A 185 24.46 -1.99 -18.26
C LYS A 185 25.13 -1.09 -19.26
#